data_eb3f13688f33a83e886f35eaef095f25
#
_entry.id   eb3f13688f33a83e886f35eaef095f25
#
_cell.length_a   1.000
_cell.length_b   1.000
_cell.length_c   1.000
_cell.angle_alpha   90.00
_cell.angle_beta   90.00
_cell.angle_gamma   90.00
#
_symmetry.space_group_name_H-M   'P 1'
#
loop_
_entity.id
_entity.type
_entity.pdbx_description
1 polymer ?
#
loop_
_entity_poly.entity_id
_entity_poly.type
_entity_poly.pdbx_seq_one_letter_code
_entity_poly.pdbx_strand_id
1 'polypeptide(L)'
;MRGSGRASGLETVQIGRQAIYDASLHSRAYELFYRPSGERPAPDADRAACSLVLSAFTELGLARVAAKKRVFLHVSHDVISGALPLPVPTEVVVLSVRDYEHSTAELIPALRQRRLDGFEIALDGFLFSPHTAPLVPLADYLQFNTKQLGRDGLARQLVSVRGQARATIAKRIESQEDFKACLAAGCDYFQGNFLFRPQLLSHTRLPQNLDTLTRLLKRLRDPAVEFVEIERIVKTDPVLATALLRFLGSAALGVRREVTSIAQAVSLLGLREFAKWVTVVALTSSAERPSELSLVALIRARASEIVARAVGADPDAAFLVGLVSALDALFERPLERIVRELPLSPEVQAAALEQRGLLGEILVDVLSHESDDAEQKTRFELGMLNRAWLDALIWAGDAIDALA
;
A
#
# COMPACT_ATOMS: atom_id res chain seq x y z
N MET A 1 37.79 15.15 -18.71
CA MET A 1 36.96 13.91 -18.67
C MET A 1 35.93 14.07 -17.57
N ARG A 2 34.70 14.39 -17.92
CA ARG A 2 33.62 14.56 -16.98
C ARG A 2 32.95 13.19 -16.85
N GLY A 3 33.03 12.58 -15.65
CA GLY A 3 32.28 11.37 -15.33
C GLY A 3 30.79 11.68 -15.31
N SER A 4 30.07 11.20 -16.30
CA SER A 4 28.62 11.13 -16.28
C SER A 4 28.21 10.12 -15.21
N GLY A 5 27.75 10.60 -14.05
CA GLY A 5 27.07 9.78 -13.07
C GLY A 5 25.91 9.06 -13.77
N ARG A 6 25.88 7.74 -13.68
CA ARG A 6 24.70 6.94 -14.03
C ARG A 6 23.56 7.43 -13.13
N ALA A 7 22.60 8.15 -13.70
CA ALA A 7 21.32 8.38 -13.06
C ALA A 7 20.79 7.00 -12.65
N SER A 8 20.45 6.83 -11.38
CA SER A 8 19.90 5.57 -10.89
C SER A 8 18.59 5.34 -11.63
N GLY A 9 18.37 4.18 -12.23
CA GLY A 9 17.19 3.89 -13.06
C GLY A 9 15.85 4.01 -12.33
N LEU A 10 15.86 4.23 -11.01
CA LEU A 10 14.67 4.56 -10.18
C LEU A 10 14.08 5.95 -10.49
N GLU A 11 14.83 6.83 -11.16
CA GLU A 11 14.37 8.17 -11.52
C GLU A 11 13.34 8.19 -12.65
N THR A 12 13.24 7.10 -13.40
CA THR A 12 12.41 7.01 -14.61
C THR A 12 11.20 6.10 -14.49
N VAL A 13 11.00 5.43 -13.34
CA VAL A 13 9.92 4.44 -13.16
C VAL A 13 9.25 4.64 -11.80
N GLN A 14 7.93 4.72 -11.81
CA GLN A 14 7.12 4.71 -10.59
C GLN A 14 6.87 3.27 -10.15
N ILE A 15 7.13 2.96 -8.88
CA ILE A 15 6.88 1.65 -8.26
C ILE A 15 5.77 1.81 -7.24
N GLY A 16 4.68 1.04 -7.40
CA GLY A 16 3.57 1.01 -6.46
C GLY A 16 3.25 -0.42 -6.01
N ARG A 17 2.51 -0.52 -4.91
CA ARG A 17 2.04 -1.79 -4.35
C ARG A 17 0.56 -1.69 -4.02
N GLN A 18 -0.23 -2.69 -4.42
CA GLN A 18 -1.64 -2.77 -4.08
C GLN A 18 -1.97 -4.15 -3.50
N ALA A 19 -2.73 -4.18 -2.40
CA ALA A 19 -3.11 -5.43 -1.76
C ALA A 19 -4.20 -6.17 -2.52
N ILE A 20 -4.13 -7.52 -2.46
CA ILE A 20 -5.14 -8.45 -2.93
C ILE A 20 -5.76 -9.11 -1.71
N TYR A 21 -7.08 -8.97 -1.55
CA TYR A 21 -7.85 -9.37 -0.38
C TYR A 21 -8.63 -10.66 -0.62
N ASP A 22 -8.88 -11.42 0.44
CA ASP A 22 -9.89 -12.48 0.46
C ASP A 22 -11.29 -11.91 0.77
N ALA A 23 -12.30 -12.79 0.83
CA ALA A 23 -13.67 -12.45 1.16
C ALA A 23 -13.86 -11.85 2.57
N SER A 24 -12.93 -12.12 3.48
CA SER A 24 -12.90 -11.57 4.85
C SER A 24 -12.07 -10.30 4.96
N LEU A 25 -11.66 -9.73 3.83
CA LEU A 25 -10.83 -8.51 3.73
C LEU A 25 -9.43 -8.64 4.36
N HIS A 26 -8.93 -9.87 4.53
CA HIS A 26 -7.54 -10.07 4.87
C HIS A 26 -6.69 -10.01 3.61
N SER A 27 -5.62 -9.22 3.65
CA SER A 27 -4.65 -9.15 2.57
C SER A 27 -3.90 -10.48 2.45
N ARG A 28 -3.97 -11.13 1.28
CA ARG A 28 -3.35 -12.44 0.98
C ARG A 28 -2.13 -12.33 0.11
N ALA A 29 -2.09 -11.32 -0.72
CA ALA A 29 -1.01 -11.06 -1.65
C ALA A 29 -0.91 -9.56 -1.94
N TYR A 30 0.16 -9.18 -2.63
CA TYR A 30 0.33 -7.85 -3.16
C TYR A 30 0.61 -7.90 -4.65
N GLU A 31 0.06 -6.97 -5.40
CA GLU A 31 0.49 -6.69 -6.77
C GLU A 31 1.47 -5.52 -6.74
N LEU A 32 2.58 -5.71 -7.41
CA LEU A 32 3.58 -4.69 -7.65
C LEU A 32 3.44 -4.21 -9.07
N PHE A 33 3.29 -2.92 -9.22
CA PHE A 33 3.21 -2.29 -10.51
C PHE A 33 4.29 -1.23 -10.66
N TYR A 34 4.64 -0.97 -11.89
CA TYR A 34 5.58 0.06 -12.25
C TYR A 34 5.05 0.83 -13.45
N ARG A 35 5.42 2.10 -13.52
CA ARG A 35 5.08 2.97 -14.64
C ARG A 35 6.32 3.72 -15.11
N PRO A 36 6.60 3.71 -16.40
CA PRO A 36 7.60 4.60 -16.97
C PRO A 36 7.12 6.06 -16.86
N SER A 37 8.03 6.97 -16.49
CA SER A 37 7.76 8.40 -16.54
C SER A 37 7.92 8.90 -17.99
N GLY A 38 6.81 9.40 -18.59
CA GLY A 38 6.83 10.01 -19.91
C GLY A 38 5.58 9.71 -20.74
N GLU A 39 5.26 10.61 -21.69
CA GLU A 39 4.04 10.54 -22.52
C GLU A 39 4.02 9.40 -23.56
N ARG A 40 5.16 8.75 -23.82
CA ARG A 40 5.27 7.52 -24.63
C ARG A 40 6.34 6.62 -24.06
N PRO A 41 6.00 5.41 -23.62
CA PRO A 41 7.01 4.42 -23.27
C PRO A 41 7.85 4.12 -24.52
N ALA A 42 9.18 4.15 -24.36
CA ALA A 42 10.07 3.64 -25.41
C ALA A 42 9.78 2.14 -25.62
N PRO A 43 10.03 1.58 -26.81
CA PRO A 43 9.81 0.13 -27.07
C PRO A 43 10.45 -0.81 -26.05
N ASP A 44 11.50 -0.36 -25.37
CA ASP A 44 12.22 -1.10 -24.32
C ASP A 44 11.84 -0.68 -22.89
N ALA A 45 10.83 0.19 -22.70
CA ALA A 45 10.48 0.73 -21.39
C ALA A 45 10.01 -0.36 -20.41
N ASP A 46 9.21 -1.32 -20.86
CA ASP A 46 8.74 -2.43 -20.04
C ASP A 46 9.89 -3.35 -19.61
N ARG A 47 10.86 -3.58 -20.51
CA ARG A 47 12.06 -4.35 -20.22
C ARG A 47 12.95 -3.64 -19.20
N ALA A 48 13.18 -2.35 -19.39
CA ALA A 48 13.97 -1.53 -18.48
C ALA A 48 13.28 -1.43 -17.12
N ALA A 49 11.97 -1.22 -17.09
CA ALA A 49 11.17 -1.13 -15.88
C ALA A 49 11.15 -2.46 -15.11
N CYS A 50 10.96 -3.59 -15.79
CA CYS A 50 11.04 -4.92 -15.17
C CYS A 50 12.44 -5.16 -14.56
N SER A 51 13.50 -4.82 -15.28
CA SER A 51 14.88 -4.94 -14.78
C SER A 51 15.13 -4.06 -13.55
N LEU A 52 14.57 -2.85 -13.52
CA LEU A 52 14.70 -1.93 -12.40
C LEU A 52 13.93 -2.39 -11.16
N VAL A 53 12.71 -2.91 -11.35
CA VAL A 53 11.91 -3.50 -10.26
C VAL A 53 12.65 -4.70 -9.66
N LEU A 54 13.23 -5.55 -10.50
CA LEU A 54 14.04 -6.69 -10.07
C LEU A 54 15.30 -6.25 -9.31
N SER A 55 15.95 -5.20 -9.76
CA SER A 55 17.12 -4.63 -9.05
C SER A 55 16.73 -4.05 -7.70
N ALA A 56 15.63 -3.29 -7.65
CA ALA A 56 15.10 -2.75 -6.40
C ALA A 56 14.73 -3.85 -5.41
N PHE A 57 14.15 -4.96 -5.86
CA PHE A 57 13.84 -6.10 -5.00
C PHE A 57 15.07 -6.86 -4.53
N THR A 58 16.12 -6.92 -5.33
CA THR A 58 17.38 -7.52 -4.94
C THR A 58 18.08 -6.67 -3.89
N GLU A 59 18.03 -5.34 -4.04
CA GLU A 59 18.67 -4.39 -3.11
C GLU A 59 17.88 -4.21 -1.81
N LEU A 60 16.55 -4.12 -1.88
CA LEU A 60 15.66 -3.85 -0.73
C LEU A 60 15.23 -5.13 0.00
N GLY A 61 15.33 -6.27 -0.65
CA GLY A 61 14.83 -7.56 -0.17
C GLY A 61 13.34 -7.76 -0.47
N LEU A 62 13.02 -8.64 -1.43
CA LEU A 62 11.65 -8.99 -1.81
C LEU A 62 10.79 -9.38 -0.60
N ALA A 63 11.36 -10.09 0.38
CA ALA A 63 10.67 -10.52 1.59
C ALA A 63 10.12 -9.34 2.42
N ARG A 64 10.80 -8.19 2.45
CA ARG A 64 10.34 -6.99 3.14
C ARG A 64 9.21 -6.30 2.39
N VAL A 65 9.34 -6.17 1.07
CA VAL A 65 8.29 -5.57 0.22
C VAL A 65 7.03 -6.44 0.21
N ALA A 66 7.20 -7.76 0.22
CA ALA A 66 6.14 -8.75 0.22
C ALA A 66 5.44 -8.94 1.57
N ALA A 67 6.00 -8.43 2.69
CA ALA A 67 5.51 -8.70 4.04
C ALA A 67 5.20 -10.20 4.25
N LYS A 68 6.10 -11.08 3.79
CA LYS A 68 5.97 -12.56 3.81
C LYS A 68 4.77 -13.14 3.04
N LYS A 69 4.13 -12.34 2.15
CA LYS A 69 2.99 -12.75 1.32
C LYS A 69 3.42 -12.95 -0.14
N ARG A 70 2.53 -13.50 -0.94
CA ARG A 70 2.76 -13.61 -2.39
C ARG A 70 2.76 -12.25 -3.05
N VAL A 71 3.55 -12.15 -4.12
CA VAL A 71 3.71 -10.93 -4.91
C VAL A 71 3.38 -11.22 -6.36
N PHE A 72 2.38 -10.57 -6.89
CA PHE A 72 2.07 -10.56 -8.31
C PHE A 72 2.95 -9.51 -8.98
N LEU A 73 3.79 -9.95 -9.89
CA LEU A 73 4.72 -9.11 -10.61
C LEU A 73 4.38 -9.10 -12.10
N HIS A 74 4.07 -7.92 -12.64
CA HIS A 74 3.94 -7.78 -14.08
C HIS A 74 5.27 -7.98 -14.77
N VAL A 75 5.29 -8.89 -15.75
CA VAL A 75 6.49 -9.28 -16.46
C VAL A 75 6.33 -9.11 -17.96
N SER A 76 7.42 -8.71 -18.62
CA SER A 76 7.47 -8.58 -20.06
C SER A 76 7.53 -9.94 -20.77
N HIS A 77 7.27 -9.94 -22.08
CA HIS A 77 7.41 -11.13 -22.92
C HIS A 77 8.83 -11.73 -22.84
N ASP A 78 9.88 -10.90 -22.73
CA ASP A 78 11.26 -11.37 -22.61
C ASP A 78 11.52 -12.17 -21.33
N VAL A 79 10.86 -11.81 -20.22
CA VAL A 79 10.92 -12.58 -18.97
C VAL A 79 10.18 -13.92 -19.13
N ILE A 80 8.99 -13.90 -19.72
CA ILE A 80 8.20 -15.10 -19.92
C ILE A 80 8.89 -16.07 -20.88
N SER A 81 9.46 -15.58 -21.99
CA SER A 81 10.19 -16.40 -22.95
C SER A 81 11.54 -16.93 -22.44
N GLY A 82 12.08 -16.34 -21.35
CA GLY A 82 13.38 -16.68 -20.79
C GLY A 82 14.54 -15.93 -21.41
N ALA A 83 14.30 -14.98 -22.31
CA ALA A 83 15.33 -14.11 -22.87
C ALA A 83 15.95 -13.18 -21.80
N LEU A 84 15.16 -12.81 -20.79
CA LEU A 84 15.63 -12.07 -19.62
C LEU A 84 15.54 -12.96 -18.37
N PRO A 85 16.66 -13.17 -17.63
CA PRO A 85 16.64 -13.97 -16.41
C PRO A 85 15.84 -13.26 -15.29
N LEU A 86 15.15 -14.07 -14.48
CA LEU A 86 14.33 -13.60 -13.36
C LEU A 86 14.84 -14.21 -12.05
N PRO A 87 15.80 -13.60 -11.36
CA PRO A 87 16.41 -14.12 -10.14
C PRO A 87 15.52 -13.81 -8.90
N VAL A 88 14.32 -14.37 -8.88
CA VAL A 88 13.37 -14.21 -7.76
C VAL A 88 12.88 -15.57 -7.26
N PRO A 89 12.53 -15.71 -5.97
CA PRO A 89 12.02 -16.97 -5.42
C PRO A 89 10.65 -17.30 -6.02
N THR A 90 10.53 -18.49 -6.58
CA THR A 90 9.32 -18.97 -7.26
C THR A 90 8.15 -19.18 -6.31
N GLU A 91 8.45 -19.43 -5.02
CA GLU A 91 7.44 -19.66 -3.97
C GLU A 91 6.72 -18.38 -3.56
N VAL A 92 7.33 -17.22 -3.84
CA VAL A 92 6.81 -15.90 -3.42
C VAL A 92 6.22 -15.15 -4.60
N VAL A 93 6.80 -15.29 -5.79
CA VAL A 93 6.44 -14.47 -6.96
C VAL A 93 5.48 -15.21 -7.88
N VAL A 94 4.36 -14.55 -8.19
CA VAL A 94 3.39 -14.94 -9.23
C VAL A 94 3.67 -14.06 -10.44
N LEU A 95 3.91 -14.68 -11.60
CA LEU A 95 4.14 -13.94 -12.85
C LEU A 95 2.81 -13.48 -13.43
N SER A 96 2.59 -12.18 -13.48
CA SER A 96 1.38 -11.57 -14.03
C SER A 96 1.64 -11.15 -15.48
N VAL A 97 0.86 -11.70 -16.42
CA VAL A 97 1.04 -11.54 -17.87
C VAL A 97 -0.12 -10.74 -18.44
N ARG A 98 0.21 -9.71 -19.21
CA ARG A 98 -0.72 -8.88 -20.00
C ARG A 98 -0.52 -9.12 -21.50
N ASP A 99 -1.38 -8.52 -22.31
CA ASP A 99 -1.26 -8.40 -23.77
C ASP A 99 -1.03 -9.75 -24.51
N TYR A 100 -1.59 -10.82 -23.96
CA TYR A 100 -1.46 -12.18 -24.47
C TYR A 100 -2.38 -12.46 -25.66
N GLU A 101 -3.30 -11.58 -26.00
CA GLU A 101 -4.30 -11.82 -27.07
C GLU A 101 -3.67 -11.95 -28.46
N HIS A 102 -2.57 -11.22 -28.72
CA HIS A 102 -1.92 -11.18 -30.02
C HIS A 102 -0.88 -12.27 -30.26
N SER A 103 -0.41 -12.94 -29.20
CA SER A 103 0.70 -13.91 -29.27
C SER A 103 0.43 -15.23 -28.52
N THR A 104 -0.84 -15.65 -28.42
CA THR A 104 -1.24 -16.85 -27.65
C THR A 104 -0.45 -18.09 -28.02
N ALA A 105 -0.20 -18.33 -29.31
CA ALA A 105 0.52 -19.52 -29.78
C ALA A 105 1.98 -19.58 -29.33
N GLU A 106 2.66 -18.42 -29.28
CA GLU A 106 4.05 -18.29 -28.84
C GLU A 106 4.15 -18.31 -27.31
N LEU A 107 3.13 -17.82 -26.65
CA LEU A 107 3.09 -17.69 -25.18
C LEU A 107 2.88 -19.05 -24.50
N ILE A 108 2.10 -19.97 -25.07
CA ILE A 108 1.80 -21.28 -24.48
C ILE A 108 3.06 -22.08 -24.12
N PRO A 109 4.04 -22.28 -25.01
CA PRO A 109 5.29 -22.98 -24.65
C PRO A 109 6.07 -22.27 -23.55
N ALA A 110 6.13 -20.95 -23.60
CA ALA A 110 6.85 -20.13 -22.63
C ALA A 110 6.21 -20.21 -21.22
N LEU A 111 4.89 -20.12 -21.11
CA LEU A 111 4.17 -20.29 -19.85
C LEU A 111 4.34 -21.70 -19.27
N ARG A 112 4.31 -22.75 -20.12
CA ARG A 112 4.59 -24.12 -19.68
C ARG A 112 5.97 -24.23 -19.06
N GLN A 113 6.98 -23.60 -19.69
CA GLN A 113 8.33 -23.63 -19.16
C GLN A 113 8.41 -22.91 -17.80
N ARG A 114 7.83 -21.71 -17.67
CA ARG A 114 7.80 -21.00 -16.38
C ARG A 114 7.11 -21.79 -15.26
N ARG A 115 6.06 -22.53 -15.59
CA ARG A 115 5.43 -23.45 -14.62
C ARG A 115 6.34 -24.61 -14.23
N LEU A 116 7.08 -25.18 -15.17
CA LEU A 116 8.10 -26.20 -14.87
C LEU A 116 9.24 -25.65 -14.01
N ASP A 117 9.58 -24.39 -14.18
CA ASP A 117 10.55 -23.68 -13.33
C ASP A 117 10.01 -23.40 -11.91
N GLY A 118 8.72 -23.69 -11.64
CA GLY A 118 8.08 -23.56 -10.33
C GLY A 118 7.30 -22.28 -10.11
N PHE A 119 7.13 -21.43 -11.12
CA PHE A 119 6.34 -20.20 -11.00
C PHE A 119 4.84 -20.47 -11.09
N GLU A 120 4.04 -19.73 -10.32
CA GLU A 120 2.61 -19.56 -10.53
C GLU A 120 2.37 -18.44 -11.56
N ILE A 121 1.31 -18.60 -12.37
CA ILE A 121 0.97 -17.70 -13.48
C ILE A 121 -0.37 -17.03 -13.23
N ALA A 122 -0.42 -15.72 -13.42
CA ALA A 122 -1.64 -14.92 -13.46
C ALA A 122 -1.84 -14.31 -14.85
N LEU A 123 -3.05 -14.36 -15.38
CA LEU A 123 -3.44 -13.67 -16.62
C LEU A 123 -4.22 -12.41 -16.23
N ASP A 124 -3.62 -11.22 -16.46
CA ASP A 124 -4.20 -9.94 -16.10
C ASP A 124 -5.09 -9.37 -17.20
N GLY A 125 -6.25 -8.82 -16.80
CA GLY A 125 -7.25 -8.31 -17.74
C GLY A 125 -7.89 -9.41 -18.57
N PHE A 126 -8.06 -10.61 -17.99
CA PHE A 126 -8.49 -11.80 -18.74
C PHE A 126 -9.91 -11.65 -19.32
N LEU A 127 -10.02 -12.03 -20.61
CA LEU A 127 -11.28 -12.16 -21.33
C LEU A 127 -11.36 -13.55 -21.95
N PHE A 128 -12.33 -14.34 -21.52
CA PHE A 128 -12.55 -15.67 -22.07
C PHE A 128 -13.07 -15.58 -23.51
N SER A 129 -12.38 -16.23 -24.40
CA SER A 129 -12.74 -16.40 -25.81
C SER A 129 -12.17 -17.72 -26.33
N PRO A 130 -12.61 -18.24 -27.52
CA PRO A 130 -11.99 -19.42 -28.13
C PRO A 130 -10.48 -19.25 -28.32
N HIS A 131 -9.99 -18.04 -28.49
CA HIS A 131 -8.57 -17.71 -28.68
C HIS A 131 -7.78 -17.78 -27.37
N THR A 132 -8.34 -17.31 -26.26
CA THR A 132 -7.69 -17.29 -24.95
C THR A 132 -7.96 -18.54 -24.11
N ALA A 133 -8.95 -19.35 -24.46
CA ALA A 133 -9.30 -20.60 -23.76
C ALA A 133 -8.10 -21.54 -23.55
N PRO A 134 -7.15 -21.72 -24.51
CA PRO A 134 -5.99 -22.59 -24.32
C PRO A 134 -5.01 -22.11 -23.22
N LEU A 135 -5.09 -20.85 -22.80
CA LEU A 135 -4.25 -20.29 -21.72
C LEU A 135 -4.78 -20.64 -20.34
N VAL A 136 -6.10 -20.87 -20.18
CA VAL A 136 -6.74 -21.08 -18.87
C VAL A 136 -6.11 -22.22 -18.08
N PRO A 137 -5.81 -23.41 -18.66
CA PRO A 137 -5.17 -24.49 -17.92
C PRO A 137 -3.74 -24.21 -17.49
N LEU A 138 -3.11 -23.15 -18.04
CA LEU A 138 -1.76 -22.74 -17.72
C LEU A 138 -1.73 -21.66 -16.63
N ALA A 139 -2.87 -21.05 -16.32
CA ALA A 139 -3.00 -20.01 -15.33
C ALA A 139 -3.42 -20.57 -13.96
N ASP A 140 -2.77 -20.10 -12.91
CA ASP A 140 -3.21 -20.34 -11.54
C ASP A 140 -4.25 -19.29 -11.13
N TYR A 141 -4.11 -18.05 -11.63
CA TYR A 141 -5.01 -16.93 -11.36
C TYR A 141 -5.51 -16.28 -12.64
N LEU A 142 -6.81 -15.96 -12.67
CA LEU A 142 -7.42 -15.13 -13.71
C LEU A 142 -7.86 -13.81 -13.09
N GLN A 143 -7.32 -12.70 -13.60
CA GLN A 143 -7.60 -11.37 -13.08
C GLN A 143 -8.56 -10.64 -14.02
N PHE A 144 -9.71 -10.20 -13.49
CA PHE A 144 -10.79 -9.58 -14.25
C PHE A 144 -10.87 -8.08 -13.92
N ASN A 145 -10.83 -7.22 -14.94
CA ASN A 145 -11.06 -5.80 -14.79
C ASN A 145 -12.56 -5.52 -14.66
N THR A 146 -13.05 -5.28 -13.45
CA THR A 146 -14.48 -5.09 -13.17
C THR A 146 -15.04 -3.83 -13.79
N LYS A 147 -14.22 -2.77 -13.93
CA LYS A 147 -14.62 -1.51 -14.57
C LYS A 147 -14.89 -1.69 -16.07
N GLN A 148 -14.10 -2.52 -16.73
CA GLN A 148 -14.26 -2.81 -18.15
C GLN A 148 -15.45 -3.77 -18.43
N LEU A 149 -15.61 -4.79 -17.57
CA LEU A 149 -16.61 -5.83 -17.77
C LEU A 149 -18.02 -5.44 -17.30
N GLY A 150 -18.11 -4.62 -16.27
CA GLY A 150 -19.34 -4.42 -15.53
C GLY A 150 -19.80 -5.68 -14.80
N ARG A 151 -20.89 -5.61 -14.03
CA ARG A 151 -21.39 -6.72 -13.19
C ARG A 151 -21.79 -7.93 -14.01
N ASP A 152 -22.58 -7.73 -15.07
CA ASP A 152 -23.08 -8.81 -15.92
C ASP A 152 -21.97 -9.45 -16.76
N GLY A 153 -21.02 -8.63 -17.23
CA GLY A 153 -19.85 -9.11 -17.96
C GLY A 153 -18.98 -10.02 -17.10
N LEU A 154 -18.68 -9.58 -15.87
CA LEU A 154 -17.93 -10.38 -14.91
C LEU A 154 -18.60 -11.73 -14.63
N ALA A 155 -19.91 -11.74 -14.37
CA ALA A 155 -20.66 -12.96 -14.09
C ALA A 155 -20.57 -13.95 -15.27
N ARG A 156 -20.70 -13.49 -16.52
CA ARG A 156 -20.54 -14.33 -17.73
C ARG A 156 -19.13 -14.91 -17.82
N GLN A 157 -18.11 -14.10 -17.58
CA GLN A 157 -16.70 -14.54 -17.62
C GLN A 157 -16.44 -15.63 -16.58
N LEU A 158 -16.89 -15.43 -15.33
CA LEU A 158 -16.72 -16.41 -14.25
C LEU A 158 -17.39 -17.75 -14.56
N VAL A 159 -18.59 -17.74 -15.16
CA VAL A 159 -19.26 -18.97 -15.60
C VAL A 159 -18.41 -19.71 -16.64
N SER A 160 -17.82 -18.99 -17.59
CA SER A 160 -17.02 -19.59 -18.67
C SER A 160 -15.72 -20.26 -18.20
N VAL A 161 -15.14 -19.78 -17.08
CA VAL A 161 -13.87 -20.32 -16.55
C VAL A 161 -14.04 -21.17 -15.30
N ARG A 162 -15.27 -21.45 -14.90
CA ARG A 162 -15.60 -22.15 -13.66
C ARG A 162 -14.91 -23.50 -13.55
N GLY A 163 -14.11 -23.69 -12.49
CA GLY A 163 -13.39 -24.94 -12.23
C GLY A 163 -12.18 -25.18 -13.14
N GLN A 164 -11.78 -24.20 -13.96
CA GLN A 164 -10.63 -24.34 -14.87
C GLN A 164 -9.37 -23.64 -14.35
N ALA A 165 -9.50 -22.58 -13.56
CA ALA A 165 -8.40 -21.91 -12.90
C ALA A 165 -8.42 -22.21 -11.39
N ARG A 166 -7.26 -22.02 -10.72
CA ARG A 166 -7.14 -22.21 -9.27
C ARG A 166 -7.92 -21.13 -8.51
N ALA A 167 -7.84 -19.89 -8.96
CA ALA A 167 -8.56 -18.77 -8.35
C ALA A 167 -8.81 -17.62 -9.33
N THR A 168 -9.82 -16.83 -9.01
CA THR A 168 -10.24 -15.64 -9.75
C THR A 168 -10.05 -14.39 -8.90
N ILE A 169 -9.58 -13.30 -9.52
CA ILE A 169 -9.32 -12.02 -8.86
C ILE A 169 -10.13 -10.94 -9.56
N ALA A 170 -11.02 -10.27 -8.83
CA ALA A 170 -11.71 -9.08 -9.31
C ALA A 170 -10.84 -7.84 -9.03
N LYS A 171 -10.45 -7.12 -10.09
CA LYS A 171 -9.59 -5.93 -10.02
C LYS A 171 -10.37 -4.64 -10.28
N ARG A 172 -9.81 -3.51 -9.83
CA ARG A 172 -10.37 -2.16 -9.97
C ARG A 172 -11.75 -1.99 -9.32
N ILE A 173 -11.91 -2.60 -8.17
CA ILE A 173 -13.11 -2.42 -7.34
C ILE A 173 -13.02 -1.05 -6.66
N GLU A 174 -13.98 -0.16 -6.93
CA GLU A 174 -13.95 1.21 -6.43
C GLU A 174 -14.92 1.46 -5.27
N SER A 175 -15.92 0.61 -5.09
CA SER A 175 -16.95 0.78 -4.05
C SER A 175 -17.22 -0.51 -3.29
N GLN A 176 -17.79 -0.37 -2.08
CA GLN A 176 -18.25 -1.51 -1.29
C GLN A 176 -19.41 -2.27 -1.97
N GLU A 177 -20.21 -1.58 -2.79
CA GLU A 177 -21.27 -2.23 -3.57
C GLU A 177 -20.70 -3.12 -4.67
N ASP A 178 -19.63 -2.65 -5.36
CA ASP A 178 -18.94 -3.46 -6.37
C ASP A 178 -18.24 -4.64 -5.73
N PHE A 179 -17.63 -4.47 -4.55
CA PHE A 179 -17.06 -5.58 -3.78
C PHE A 179 -18.13 -6.65 -3.47
N LYS A 180 -19.29 -6.25 -2.93
CA LYS A 180 -20.38 -7.17 -2.63
C LYS A 180 -20.90 -7.87 -3.89
N ALA A 181 -20.97 -7.16 -5.01
CA ALA A 181 -21.37 -7.73 -6.29
C ALA A 181 -20.36 -8.76 -6.81
N CYS A 182 -19.06 -8.47 -6.73
CA CYS A 182 -18.00 -9.41 -7.12
C CYS A 182 -17.97 -10.65 -6.22
N LEU A 183 -18.17 -10.46 -4.90
CA LEU A 183 -18.29 -11.56 -3.94
C LEU A 183 -19.49 -12.45 -4.25
N ALA A 184 -20.65 -11.86 -4.51
CA ALA A 184 -21.86 -12.59 -4.88
C ALA A 184 -21.75 -13.31 -6.23
N ALA A 185 -20.95 -12.77 -7.17
CA ALA A 185 -20.64 -13.39 -8.45
C ALA A 185 -19.71 -14.61 -8.32
N GLY A 186 -19.03 -14.77 -7.16
CA GLY A 186 -18.18 -15.90 -6.84
C GLY A 186 -16.71 -15.69 -7.17
N CYS A 187 -16.20 -14.46 -7.14
CA CYS A 187 -14.77 -14.19 -7.16
C CYS A 187 -14.11 -14.64 -5.86
N ASP A 188 -12.88 -15.15 -5.94
CA ASP A 188 -12.11 -15.66 -4.79
C ASP A 188 -11.33 -14.55 -4.09
N TYR A 189 -10.79 -13.61 -4.86
CA TYR A 189 -9.98 -12.49 -4.36
C TYR A 189 -10.41 -11.15 -4.97
N PHE A 190 -10.03 -10.07 -4.29
CA PHE A 190 -10.52 -8.73 -4.56
C PHE A 190 -9.38 -7.71 -4.47
N GLN A 191 -9.32 -6.80 -5.44
CA GLN A 191 -8.33 -5.75 -5.51
C GLN A 191 -8.95 -4.42 -5.96
N GLY A 192 -8.62 -3.34 -5.27
CA GLY A 192 -9.12 -2.00 -5.60
C GLY A 192 -9.12 -1.06 -4.41
N ASN A 193 -9.59 0.15 -4.65
CA ASN A 193 -9.60 1.22 -3.64
C ASN A 193 -10.89 1.24 -2.78
N PHE A 194 -11.71 0.20 -2.89
CA PHE A 194 -13.02 0.13 -2.22
C PHE A 194 -12.96 0.21 -0.68
N LEU A 195 -11.85 -0.21 -0.07
CA LEU A 195 -11.63 -0.08 1.37
C LEU A 195 -11.35 1.36 1.80
N PHE A 196 -10.86 2.20 0.90
CA PHE A 196 -10.55 3.61 1.16
C PHE A 196 -11.71 4.55 0.82
N ARG A 197 -12.86 4.02 0.38
CA ARG A 197 -14.09 4.77 0.16
C ARG A 197 -15.13 4.37 1.20
N PRO A 198 -15.27 5.12 2.30
CA PRO A 198 -16.17 4.75 3.39
C PRO A 198 -17.62 4.73 2.95
N GLN A 199 -18.36 3.68 3.36
CA GLN A 199 -19.81 3.77 3.40
C GLN A 199 -20.20 4.69 4.56
N LEU A 200 -20.99 5.71 4.27
CA LEU A 200 -21.58 6.59 5.28
C LEU A 200 -22.60 5.82 6.12
N LEU A 201 -22.12 5.01 7.07
CA LEU A 201 -22.96 4.42 8.10
C LEU A 201 -23.09 5.43 9.23
N SER A 202 -24.31 5.83 9.54
CA SER A 202 -24.64 6.76 10.62
C SER A 202 -24.47 6.07 11.99
N HIS A 203 -23.25 5.88 12.46
CA HIS A 203 -22.99 5.47 13.83
C HIS A 203 -22.64 6.67 14.71
N THR A 204 -23.36 6.78 15.83
CA THR A 204 -23.37 7.93 16.73
C THR A 204 -22.31 7.84 17.84
N ARG A 205 -21.50 6.79 17.93
CA ARG A 205 -20.44 6.65 18.94
C ARG A 205 -19.05 6.75 18.31
N LEU A 206 -18.24 7.63 18.89
CA LEU A 206 -16.80 7.65 18.63
C LEU A 206 -16.20 6.30 19.04
N PRO A 207 -15.37 5.66 18.21
CA PRO A 207 -14.55 4.55 18.66
C PRO A 207 -13.72 4.99 19.86
N GLN A 208 -13.59 4.14 20.89
CA GLN A 208 -12.81 4.48 22.10
C GLN A 208 -11.40 4.98 21.80
N ASN A 209 -10.79 4.46 20.74
CA ASN A 209 -9.45 4.86 20.29
C ASN A 209 -9.38 6.30 19.76
N LEU A 210 -10.43 6.82 19.14
CA LEU A 210 -10.44 8.20 18.67
C LEU A 210 -10.52 9.20 19.82
N ASP A 211 -11.21 8.88 20.92
CA ASP A 211 -11.22 9.70 22.14
C ASP A 211 -9.83 9.77 22.77
N THR A 212 -9.15 8.63 22.92
CA THR A 212 -7.78 8.57 23.42
C THR A 212 -6.82 9.35 22.52
N LEU A 213 -6.93 9.20 21.21
CA LEU A 213 -6.14 9.94 20.23
C LEU A 213 -6.38 11.45 20.32
N THR A 214 -7.64 11.87 20.41
CA THR A 214 -8.02 13.29 20.54
C THR A 214 -7.45 13.89 21.81
N ARG A 215 -7.52 13.18 22.94
CA ARG A 215 -6.95 13.62 24.23
C ARG A 215 -5.43 13.75 24.15
N LEU A 216 -4.76 12.78 23.54
CA LEU A 216 -3.30 12.80 23.35
C LEU A 216 -2.87 13.95 22.46
N LEU A 217 -3.50 14.13 21.30
CA LEU A 217 -3.17 15.22 20.37
C LEU A 217 -3.42 16.62 20.98
N LYS A 218 -4.47 16.77 21.82
CA LYS A 218 -4.71 18.01 22.57
C LYS A 218 -3.57 18.33 23.51
N ARG A 219 -3.10 17.34 24.28
CA ARG A 219 -2.03 17.53 25.26
C ARG A 219 -0.67 17.77 24.61
N LEU A 220 -0.37 17.05 23.54
CA LEU A 220 0.89 17.19 22.82
C LEU A 220 1.08 18.54 22.12
N ARG A 221 0.00 19.32 21.97
CA ARG A 221 0.07 20.71 21.46
C ARG A 221 0.47 21.73 22.53
N ASP A 222 0.34 21.40 23.79
CA ASP A 222 0.72 22.29 24.88
C ASP A 222 2.24 22.25 25.04
N PRO A 223 2.96 23.37 24.81
CA PRO A 223 4.40 23.40 25.00
C PRO A 223 4.84 23.13 26.45
N ALA A 224 3.91 23.29 27.39
CA ALA A 224 4.12 23.09 28.83
C ALA A 224 3.67 21.67 29.27
N VAL A 225 3.31 20.76 28.33
CA VAL A 225 2.86 19.42 28.69
C VAL A 225 3.94 18.66 29.45
N GLU A 226 3.58 18.18 30.61
CA GLU A 226 4.45 17.32 31.39
C GLU A 226 4.28 15.85 30.94
N PHE A 227 5.40 15.15 30.88
CA PHE A 227 5.46 13.74 30.50
C PHE A 227 4.46 12.87 31.31
N VAL A 228 4.30 13.11 32.61
CA VAL A 228 3.38 12.39 33.51
C VAL A 228 1.93 12.44 33.04
N GLU A 229 1.52 13.50 32.35
CA GLU A 229 0.16 13.62 31.80
C GLU A 229 -0.03 12.69 30.58
N ILE A 230 0.96 12.61 29.69
CA ILE A 230 0.93 11.71 28.54
C ILE A 230 0.93 10.26 29.02
N GLU A 231 1.79 9.93 29.98
CA GLU A 231 1.86 8.60 30.60
C GLU A 231 0.50 8.21 31.22
N ARG A 232 -0.16 9.14 31.90
CA ARG A 232 -1.49 8.91 32.48
C ARG A 232 -2.53 8.57 31.42
N ILE A 233 -2.56 9.32 30.32
CA ILE A 233 -3.50 9.07 29.21
C ILE A 233 -3.24 7.69 28.59
N VAL A 234 -2.00 7.33 28.33
CA VAL A 234 -1.63 6.03 27.78
C VAL A 234 -2.01 4.90 28.75
N LYS A 235 -1.76 5.04 30.04
CA LYS A 235 -2.09 4.04 31.08
C LYS A 235 -3.60 3.84 31.27
N THR A 236 -4.45 4.78 30.83
CA THR A 236 -5.91 4.58 30.89
C THR A 236 -6.45 3.64 29.80
N ASP A 237 -5.62 3.29 28.81
CA ASP A 237 -5.96 2.34 27.76
C ASP A 237 -4.94 1.15 27.79
N PRO A 238 -5.31 0.02 28.38
CA PRO A 238 -4.42 -1.14 28.51
C PRO A 238 -3.95 -1.72 27.18
N VAL A 239 -4.80 -1.63 26.13
CA VAL A 239 -4.47 -2.12 24.78
C VAL A 239 -3.41 -1.23 24.18
N LEU A 240 -3.61 0.09 24.23
CA LEU A 240 -2.64 1.07 23.79
C LEU A 240 -1.32 0.96 24.54
N ALA A 241 -1.36 0.83 25.88
CA ALA A 241 -0.16 0.69 26.70
C ALA A 241 0.65 -0.55 26.34
N THR A 242 -0.03 -1.70 26.17
CA THR A 242 0.63 -2.97 25.79
C THR A 242 1.22 -2.89 24.39
N ALA A 243 0.47 -2.40 23.42
CA ALA A 243 0.93 -2.23 22.05
C ALA A 243 2.13 -1.28 21.98
N LEU A 244 2.08 -0.17 22.71
CA LEU A 244 3.18 0.80 22.79
C LEU A 244 4.45 0.19 23.38
N LEU A 245 4.35 -0.59 24.48
CA LEU A 245 5.50 -1.26 25.08
C LEU A 245 6.13 -2.30 24.14
N ARG A 246 5.32 -3.08 23.44
CA ARG A 246 5.81 -4.01 22.39
C ARG A 246 6.54 -3.28 21.30
N PHE A 247 5.93 -2.21 20.79
CA PHE A 247 6.53 -1.39 19.74
C PHE A 247 7.87 -0.79 20.16
N LEU A 248 7.94 -0.26 21.39
CA LEU A 248 9.16 0.33 21.94
C LEU A 248 10.30 -0.69 22.12
N GLY A 249 9.97 -1.96 22.33
CA GLY A 249 10.93 -3.07 22.38
C GLY A 249 11.33 -3.61 20.99
N SER A 250 10.74 -3.11 19.92
CA SER A 250 10.94 -3.64 18.57
C SER A 250 12.17 -3.07 17.85
N ALA A 251 12.65 -3.82 16.84
CA ALA A 251 13.73 -3.37 15.96
C ALA A 251 13.37 -2.14 15.09
N ALA A 252 12.08 -1.85 14.94
CA ALA A 252 11.57 -0.73 14.14
C ALA A 252 12.07 0.65 14.62
N LEU A 253 12.36 0.78 15.91
CA LEU A 253 12.91 2.03 16.50
C LEU A 253 14.44 2.15 16.40
N GLY A 254 15.15 1.11 15.97
CA GLY A 254 16.60 1.10 15.95
C GLY A 254 17.25 1.19 17.35
N VAL A 255 16.47 1.13 18.41
CA VAL A 255 16.92 1.21 19.80
C VAL A 255 17.30 -0.20 20.27
N ARG A 256 18.57 -0.48 20.40
CA ARG A 256 19.09 -1.79 20.88
C ARG A 256 19.01 -1.96 22.41
N ARG A 257 18.13 -1.24 23.09
CA ARG A 257 17.97 -1.35 24.55
C ARG A 257 16.56 -1.80 24.89
N GLU A 258 16.43 -2.69 25.85
CA GLU A 258 15.13 -3.06 26.40
C GLU A 258 14.50 -1.82 27.07
N VAL A 259 13.33 -1.45 26.59
CA VAL A 259 12.53 -0.37 27.17
C VAL A 259 11.53 -0.99 28.13
N THR A 260 11.70 -0.73 29.41
CA THR A 260 10.88 -1.35 30.47
C THR A 260 9.77 -0.43 30.99
N SER A 261 9.76 0.84 30.57
CA SER A 261 8.73 1.81 30.98
C SER A 261 8.47 2.87 29.92
N ILE A 262 7.25 3.43 29.93
CA ILE A 262 6.86 4.55 29.10
C ILE A 262 7.78 5.77 29.38
N ALA A 263 8.17 5.98 30.64
CA ALA A 263 9.09 7.03 31.04
C ALA A 263 10.45 6.90 30.35
N GLN A 264 10.99 5.72 30.30
CA GLN A 264 12.26 5.43 29.63
C GLN A 264 12.16 5.65 28.12
N ALA A 265 11.03 5.27 27.52
CA ALA A 265 10.76 5.47 26.09
C ALA A 265 10.82 6.93 25.69
N VAL A 266 10.17 7.81 26.44
CA VAL A 266 10.18 9.24 26.16
C VAL A 266 11.55 9.87 26.39
N SER A 267 12.27 9.42 27.41
CA SER A 267 13.64 9.87 27.64
C SER A 267 14.60 9.52 26.50
N LEU A 268 14.36 8.37 25.84
CA LEU A 268 15.16 7.91 24.70
C LEU A 268 14.77 8.54 23.36
N LEU A 269 13.47 8.72 23.12
CA LEU A 269 12.94 9.16 21.83
C LEU A 269 12.73 10.68 21.78
N GLY A 270 12.57 11.30 22.94
CA GLY A 270 12.01 12.65 23.05
C GLY A 270 10.49 12.67 22.88
N LEU A 271 9.87 13.72 23.43
CA LEU A 271 8.40 13.82 23.50
C LEU A 271 7.74 13.83 22.11
N ARG A 272 8.35 14.47 21.11
CA ARG A 272 7.79 14.56 19.74
C ARG A 272 7.73 13.21 19.04
N GLU A 273 8.83 12.46 19.02
CA GLU A 273 8.86 11.12 18.41
C GLU A 273 7.95 10.15 19.18
N PHE A 274 7.97 10.20 20.50
CA PHE A 274 7.04 9.42 21.32
C PHE A 274 5.57 9.72 20.98
N ALA A 275 5.23 10.98 20.77
CA ALA A 275 3.89 11.41 20.40
C ALA A 275 3.42 10.82 19.05
N LYS A 276 4.30 10.85 18.05
CA LYS A 276 4.01 10.21 16.75
C LYS A 276 3.69 8.73 16.95
N TRP A 277 4.52 8.03 17.69
CA TRP A 277 4.35 6.61 17.92
C TRP A 277 3.09 6.25 18.71
N VAL A 278 2.77 7.03 19.73
CA VAL A 278 1.50 6.85 20.46
C VAL A 278 0.30 7.04 19.52
N THR A 279 0.38 8.02 18.63
CA THR A 279 -0.67 8.26 17.63
C THR A 279 -0.80 7.07 16.66
N VAL A 280 0.33 6.56 16.18
CA VAL A 280 0.38 5.37 15.32
C VAL A 280 -0.24 4.16 16.02
N VAL A 281 0.20 3.87 17.24
CA VAL A 281 -0.30 2.73 18.02
C VAL A 281 -1.79 2.87 18.33
N ALA A 282 -2.27 4.06 18.69
CA ALA A 282 -3.69 4.31 18.94
C ALA A 282 -4.57 4.05 17.70
N LEU A 283 -4.07 4.38 16.52
CA LEU A 283 -4.78 4.15 15.26
C LEU A 283 -4.76 2.69 14.79
N THR A 284 -3.69 1.97 15.07
CA THR A 284 -3.50 0.60 14.60
C THR A 284 -4.06 -0.46 15.55
N SER A 285 -4.29 -0.11 16.83
CA SER A 285 -4.76 -1.03 17.87
C SER A 285 -6.25 -1.39 17.80
N SER A 286 -7.03 -0.87 16.84
CA SER A 286 -8.44 -1.25 16.70
C SER A 286 -8.55 -2.63 16.04
N ALA A 287 -8.84 -3.65 16.85
CA ALA A 287 -8.94 -5.06 16.46
C ALA A 287 -10.01 -5.40 15.42
N GLU A 288 -10.88 -4.45 15.07
CA GLU A 288 -12.02 -4.67 14.17
C GLU A 288 -11.72 -4.31 12.70
N ARG A 289 -10.50 -3.80 12.39
CA ARG A 289 -10.18 -3.30 11.05
C ARG A 289 -9.11 -4.11 10.36
N PRO A 290 -9.15 -4.17 9.01
CA PRO A 290 -8.07 -4.79 8.24
C PRO A 290 -6.73 -4.12 8.55
N SER A 291 -5.73 -4.92 8.91
CA SER A 291 -4.35 -4.44 9.17
C SER A 291 -3.76 -3.64 8.00
N GLU A 292 -4.30 -3.85 6.81
CA GLU A 292 -3.90 -3.16 5.58
C GLU A 292 -4.27 -1.66 5.59
N LEU A 293 -5.41 -1.28 6.16
CA LEU A 293 -5.77 0.15 6.29
C LEU A 293 -4.80 0.89 7.19
N SER A 294 -4.41 0.26 8.29
CA SER A 294 -3.38 0.79 9.19
C SER A 294 -2.02 0.90 8.50
N LEU A 295 -1.65 -0.13 7.72
CA LEU A 295 -0.40 -0.14 6.97
C LEU A 295 -0.35 1.00 5.95
N VAL A 296 -1.41 1.21 5.19
CA VAL A 296 -1.49 2.31 4.21
C VAL A 296 -1.46 3.68 4.89
N ALA A 297 -2.17 3.85 6.00
CA ALA A 297 -2.11 5.09 6.78
C ALA A 297 -0.67 5.43 7.20
N LEU A 298 0.09 4.41 7.65
CA LEU A 298 1.49 4.55 8.03
C LEU A 298 2.41 4.85 6.85
N ILE A 299 2.20 4.20 5.71
CA ILE A 299 2.96 4.48 4.48
C ILE A 299 2.74 5.92 4.06
N ARG A 300 1.49 6.40 3.98
CA ARG A 300 1.16 7.79 3.64
C ARG A 300 1.82 8.78 4.58
N ALA A 301 1.73 8.53 5.90
CA ALA A 301 2.32 9.38 6.91
C ALA A 301 3.85 9.49 6.74
N ARG A 302 4.52 8.34 6.64
CA ARG A 302 5.98 8.29 6.54
C ARG A 302 6.50 8.83 5.21
N ALA A 303 5.86 8.51 4.09
CA ALA A 303 6.23 9.03 2.78
C ALA A 303 6.10 10.56 2.75
N SER A 304 4.99 11.11 3.26
CA SER A 304 4.80 12.56 3.36
C SER A 304 5.88 13.22 4.22
N GLU A 305 6.27 12.62 5.34
CA GLU A 305 7.35 13.10 6.21
C GLU A 305 8.69 13.15 5.47
N ILE A 306 9.04 12.10 4.73
CA ILE A 306 10.31 12.01 3.99
C ILE A 306 10.36 13.06 2.87
N VAL A 307 9.26 13.18 2.10
CA VAL A 307 9.16 14.19 1.04
C VAL A 307 9.26 15.59 1.62
N ALA A 308 8.55 15.87 2.71
CA ALA A 308 8.59 17.18 3.38
C ALA A 308 10.01 17.59 3.80
N ARG A 309 10.78 16.65 4.37
CA ARG A 309 12.21 16.89 4.70
C ARG A 309 13.03 17.27 3.47
N ALA A 310 12.79 16.58 2.35
CA ALA A 310 13.56 16.83 1.13
C ALA A 310 13.24 18.20 0.50
N VAL A 311 11.99 18.69 0.64
CA VAL A 311 11.55 19.96 0.05
C VAL A 311 11.55 21.13 1.03
N GLY A 312 12.00 20.92 2.28
CA GLY A 312 12.10 21.97 3.30
C GLY A 312 10.76 22.35 3.95
N ALA A 313 9.73 21.48 3.88
CA ALA A 313 8.47 21.63 4.61
C ALA A 313 8.59 21.04 6.03
N ASP A 314 7.59 21.31 6.89
CA ASP A 314 7.53 20.72 8.23
C ASP A 314 7.23 19.20 8.14
N PRO A 315 8.20 18.34 8.53
CA PRO A 315 8.02 16.90 8.41
C PRO A 315 6.96 16.35 9.36
N ASP A 316 6.81 16.96 10.54
CA ASP A 316 5.85 16.50 11.55
C ASP A 316 4.42 16.83 11.14
N ALA A 317 4.21 18.01 10.56
CA ALA A 317 2.93 18.38 9.97
C ALA A 317 2.58 17.49 8.75
N ALA A 318 3.54 17.21 7.89
CA ALA A 318 3.35 16.33 6.74
C ALA A 318 3.01 14.88 7.15
N PHE A 319 3.67 14.35 8.20
CA PHE A 319 3.33 13.06 8.78
C PHE A 319 1.86 13.02 9.23
N LEU A 320 1.40 14.05 9.94
CA LEU A 320 0.01 14.14 10.39
C LEU A 320 -0.96 14.24 9.21
N VAL A 321 -0.65 15.02 8.17
CA VAL A 321 -1.49 15.12 6.96
C VAL A 321 -1.63 13.76 6.29
N GLY A 322 -0.54 13.04 6.07
CA GLY A 322 -0.55 11.69 5.50
C GLY A 322 -1.36 10.70 6.34
N LEU A 323 -1.20 10.74 7.67
CA LEU A 323 -1.94 9.88 8.59
C LEU A 323 -3.44 10.19 8.58
N VAL A 324 -3.81 11.46 8.68
CA VAL A 324 -5.19 11.94 8.69
C VAL A 324 -5.92 11.57 7.41
N SER A 325 -5.24 11.55 6.27
CA SER A 325 -5.83 11.22 4.96
C SER A 325 -6.43 9.82 4.85
N ALA A 326 -6.18 8.94 5.80
CA ALA A 326 -6.73 7.58 5.84
C ALA A 326 -7.76 7.36 6.96
N LEU A 327 -8.07 8.38 7.77
CA LEU A 327 -8.92 8.22 8.95
C LEU A 327 -10.39 7.96 8.60
N ASP A 328 -10.87 8.47 7.46
CA ASP A 328 -12.21 8.20 6.97
C ASP A 328 -12.44 6.71 6.72
N ALA A 329 -11.47 6.05 6.09
CA ALA A 329 -11.49 4.60 5.87
C ALA A 329 -11.34 3.81 7.18
N LEU A 330 -10.44 4.25 8.07
CA LEU A 330 -10.20 3.61 9.36
C LEU A 330 -11.41 3.69 10.30
N PHE A 331 -12.14 4.80 10.30
CA PHE A 331 -13.25 5.04 11.22
C PHE A 331 -14.65 4.95 10.56
N GLU A 332 -14.73 4.70 9.24
CA GLU A 332 -15.99 4.70 8.45
C GLU A 332 -16.82 5.97 8.68
N ARG A 333 -16.17 7.10 8.76
CA ARG A 333 -16.78 8.42 9.00
C ARG A 333 -16.24 9.43 8.00
N PRO A 334 -17.05 10.44 7.61
CA PRO A 334 -16.55 11.52 6.75
C PRO A 334 -15.32 12.20 7.35
N LEU A 335 -14.28 12.37 6.52
CA LEU A 335 -13.02 12.95 6.96
C LEU A 335 -13.20 14.34 7.59
N GLU A 336 -14.10 15.16 7.04
CA GLU A 336 -14.42 16.50 7.54
C GLU A 336 -14.90 16.49 8.99
N ARG A 337 -15.68 15.47 9.38
CA ARG A 337 -16.16 15.33 10.75
C ARG A 337 -15.03 14.96 11.69
N ILE A 338 -14.18 14.02 11.28
CA ILE A 338 -13.00 13.57 12.06
C ILE A 338 -12.04 14.74 12.26
N VAL A 339 -11.70 15.45 11.19
CA VAL A 339 -10.77 16.58 11.22
C VAL A 339 -11.26 17.71 12.14
N ARG A 340 -12.58 18.00 12.18
CA ARG A 340 -13.14 19.01 13.09
C ARG A 340 -13.06 18.61 14.56
N GLU A 341 -13.08 17.33 14.87
CA GLU A 341 -12.97 16.82 16.24
C GLU A 341 -11.50 16.78 16.73
N LEU A 342 -10.57 16.71 15.78
CA LEU A 342 -9.13 16.68 16.08
C LEU A 342 -8.56 18.10 16.25
N PRO A 343 -7.66 18.30 17.21
CA PRO A 343 -7.01 19.59 17.43
C PRO A 343 -5.86 19.80 16.42
N LEU A 344 -6.18 19.91 15.14
CA LEU A 344 -5.22 20.10 14.07
C LEU A 344 -4.99 21.60 13.76
N SER A 345 -3.81 21.96 13.26
CA SER A 345 -3.57 23.33 12.79
C SER A 345 -4.40 23.64 11.54
N PRO A 346 -4.76 24.90 11.28
CA PRO A 346 -5.47 25.27 10.06
C PRO A 346 -4.77 24.80 8.78
N GLU A 347 -3.44 24.84 8.78
CA GLU A 347 -2.62 24.37 7.66
C GLU A 347 -2.77 22.87 7.42
N VAL A 348 -2.70 22.04 8.48
CA VAL A 348 -2.89 20.58 8.39
C VAL A 348 -4.32 20.27 7.97
N GLN A 349 -5.33 20.98 8.48
CA GLN A 349 -6.72 20.81 8.08
C GLN A 349 -6.93 21.12 6.59
N ALA A 350 -6.42 22.25 6.10
CA ALA A 350 -6.52 22.64 4.70
C ALA A 350 -5.79 21.64 3.77
N ALA A 351 -4.62 21.16 4.20
CA ALA A 351 -3.87 20.16 3.45
C ALA A 351 -4.61 18.81 3.37
N ALA A 352 -5.18 18.34 4.48
CA ALA A 352 -5.86 17.04 4.53
C ALA A 352 -7.23 17.05 3.82
N LEU A 353 -8.01 18.13 3.94
CA LEU A 353 -9.37 18.22 3.39
C LEU A 353 -9.42 18.79 1.98
N GLU A 354 -8.60 19.80 1.70
CA GLU A 354 -8.68 20.60 0.48
C GLU A 354 -7.44 20.43 -0.41
N GLN A 355 -6.45 19.64 0.06
CA GLN A 355 -5.17 19.41 -0.62
C GLN A 355 -4.43 20.72 -0.97
N ARG A 356 -4.58 21.74 -0.11
CA ARG A 356 -3.99 23.07 -0.30
C ARG A 356 -2.65 23.23 0.41
N GLY A 357 -1.84 24.14 -0.14
CA GLY A 357 -0.50 24.45 0.39
C GLY A 357 0.52 23.36 0.11
N LEU A 358 1.77 23.58 0.49
CA LEU A 358 2.87 22.66 0.23
C LEU A 358 2.63 21.27 0.84
N LEU A 359 2.03 21.19 2.03
CA LEU A 359 1.65 19.92 2.66
C LEU A 359 0.58 19.19 1.88
N GLY A 360 -0.40 19.92 1.31
CA GLY A 360 -1.44 19.34 0.46
C GLY A 360 -0.89 18.81 -0.86
N GLU A 361 0.06 19.52 -1.47
CA GLU A 361 0.76 19.09 -2.68
C GLU A 361 1.58 17.82 -2.45
N ILE A 362 2.27 17.72 -1.30
CA ILE A 362 2.98 16.51 -0.88
C ILE A 362 1.99 15.33 -0.76
N LEU A 363 0.83 15.56 -0.11
CA LEU A 363 -0.19 14.53 0.02
C LEU A 363 -0.71 14.06 -1.34
N VAL A 364 -1.01 14.97 -2.27
CA VAL A 364 -1.48 14.62 -3.62
C VAL A 364 -0.48 13.70 -4.32
N ASP A 365 0.80 14.03 -4.29
CA ASP A 365 1.84 13.21 -4.94
C ASP A 365 2.00 11.84 -4.27
N VAL A 366 1.90 11.76 -2.94
CA VAL A 366 1.91 10.48 -2.21
C VAL A 366 0.69 9.62 -2.57
N LEU A 367 -0.50 10.20 -2.63
CA LEU A 367 -1.73 9.50 -3.01
C LEU A 367 -1.70 9.04 -4.48
N SER A 368 -1.17 9.86 -5.38
CA SER A 368 -1.03 9.49 -6.80
C SER A 368 -0.05 8.34 -7.00
N HIS A 369 0.96 8.24 -6.14
CA HIS A 369 1.91 7.12 -6.14
C HIS A 369 1.28 5.79 -5.73
N GLU A 370 0.25 5.84 -4.90
CA GLU A 370 -0.49 4.68 -4.41
C GLU A 370 -1.53 4.16 -5.43
N SER A 371 -2.07 5.06 -6.27
CA SER A 371 -3.11 4.71 -7.24
C SER A 371 -2.53 4.17 -8.54
N ASP A 372 -3.25 3.22 -9.19
CA ASP A 372 -2.92 2.71 -10.54
C ASP A 372 -3.42 3.66 -11.66
N ASP A 373 -3.69 4.94 -11.38
CA ASP A 373 -4.19 5.91 -12.36
C ASP A 373 -3.06 6.59 -13.14
N ALA A 374 -2.98 6.34 -14.45
CA ALA A 374 -1.88 6.75 -15.31
C ALA A 374 -1.80 8.27 -15.62
N GLU A 375 -2.82 9.06 -15.24
CA GLU A 375 -2.96 10.45 -15.71
C GLU A 375 -2.49 11.53 -14.73
N GLN A 376 -2.13 11.18 -13.48
CA GLN A 376 -1.73 12.19 -12.51
C GLN A 376 -0.27 12.62 -12.67
N LYS A 377 -0.06 13.88 -13.02
CA LYS A 377 1.27 14.50 -13.03
C LYS A 377 1.71 14.75 -11.60
N THR A 378 2.86 14.20 -11.22
CA THR A 378 3.51 14.50 -9.94
C THR A 378 4.21 15.86 -10.00
N ARG A 379 4.18 16.63 -8.92
CA ARG A 379 4.88 17.91 -8.78
C ARG A 379 6.34 17.74 -8.40
N PHE A 380 6.62 16.72 -7.60
CA PHE A 380 7.98 16.43 -7.13
C PHE A 380 8.64 15.37 -8.00
N GLU A 381 9.99 15.34 -7.93
CA GLU A 381 10.80 14.40 -8.70
C GLU A 381 10.42 12.95 -8.39
N LEU A 382 10.14 12.17 -9.43
CA LEU A 382 9.66 10.80 -9.30
C LEU A 382 10.64 9.88 -8.56
N GLY A 383 11.94 10.06 -8.75
CA GLY A 383 12.96 9.30 -8.04
C GLY A 383 12.95 9.55 -6.52
N MET A 384 12.66 10.79 -6.10
CA MET A 384 12.48 11.12 -4.69
C MET A 384 11.22 10.46 -4.12
N LEU A 385 10.09 10.54 -4.84
CA LEU A 385 8.83 9.91 -4.43
C LEU A 385 8.96 8.40 -4.31
N ASN A 386 9.61 7.75 -5.28
CA ASN A 386 9.90 6.31 -5.24
C ASN A 386 10.69 5.91 -4.00
N ARG A 387 11.78 6.62 -3.71
CA ARG A 387 12.61 6.33 -2.52
C ARG A 387 11.81 6.55 -1.23
N ALA A 388 11.09 7.67 -1.14
CA ALA A 388 10.27 7.99 0.03
C ALA A 388 9.20 6.92 0.27
N TRP A 389 8.55 6.45 -0.80
CA TRP A 389 7.51 5.44 -0.72
C TRP A 389 8.07 4.06 -0.33
N LEU A 390 9.20 3.64 -0.91
CA LEU A 390 9.84 2.37 -0.58
C LEU A 390 10.35 2.35 0.87
N ASP A 391 10.98 3.44 1.32
CA ASP A 391 11.43 3.58 2.71
C ASP A 391 10.23 3.57 3.67
N ALA A 392 9.13 4.25 3.31
CA ALA A 392 7.90 4.27 4.09
C ALA A 392 7.25 2.88 4.18
N LEU A 393 7.27 2.12 3.09
CA LEU A 393 6.74 0.77 3.02
C LEU A 393 7.46 -0.19 3.98
N ILE A 394 8.80 -0.16 3.96
CA ILE A 394 9.64 -0.98 4.84
C ILE A 394 9.37 -0.61 6.29
N TRP A 395 9.42 0.69 6.59
CA TRP A 395 9.21 1.20 7.93
C TRP A 395 7.81 0.85 8.49
N ALA A 396 6.75 1.01 7.67
CA ALA A 396 5.39 0.69 8.07
C ALA A 396 5.18 -0.81 8.29
N GLY A 397 5.81 -1.66 7.45
CA GLY A 397 5.82 -3.11 7.63
C GLY A 397 6.46 -3.52 8.96
N ASP A 398 7.66 -3.02 9.25
CA ASP A 398 8.36 -3.27 10.51
C ASP A 398 7.53 -2.78 11.73
N ALA A 399 6.83 -1.65 11.58
CA ALA A 399 5.95 -1.11 12.62
C ALA A 399 4.72 -2.00 12.89
N ILE A 400 4.05 -2.49 11.84
CA ILE A 400 2.90 -3.41 11.98
C ILE A 400 3.33 -4.75 12.56
N ASP A 401 4.43 -5.33 12.09
CA ASP A 401 4.96 -6.60 12.63
C ASP A 401 5.29 -6.49 14.13
N ALA A 402 5.73 -5.31 14.58
CA ALA A 402 6.00 -5.04 16.00
C ALA A 402 4.73 -4.89 16.85
N LEU A 403 3.59 -4.57 16.24
CA LEU A 403 2.29 -4.41 16.92
C LEU A 403 1.47 -5.69 16.94
N ALA A 404 1.73 -6.63 16.03
CA ALA A 404 1.08 -7.94 15.97
C ALA A 404 1.61 -8.89 17.05
#